data_3dcf7db337809cbab08048be3bed9cd0
#
_entry.id   3dcf7db337809cbab08048be3bed9cd0
#
_cell.length_a   1.000
_cell.length_b   1.000
_cell.length_c   1.000
_cell.angle_alpha   90.00
_cell.angle_beta   90.00
_cell.angle_gamma   90.00
#
_symmetry.space_group_name_H-M   'P 1'
#
loop_
_entity.id
_entity.type
_entity.pdbx_description
1 polymer ?
#
loop_
_entity_poly.entity_id
_entity_poly.type
_entity_poly.pdbx_seq_one_letter_code
_entity_poly.pdbx_strand_id
1 'polypeptide(L)'
;MAFITIKPEIKYNLALLARELKVDETLLRSANQTAQKHQLYCPGYKIEESTDKELQSIQEVKRFLHPLQLQPADDWLQQEKIYDFLAVEEEIKKIINVFPFVSCREIGRSVLGRPIWELAVGGEHTSKKVHMNASFHANEWITTSVLLKWLKEYCLSLCHNTNFFGFTPLELFSRTSLSLVPLVNPDGVDLVLHGSAGMGDRRDELERLNCHRPNFNAWKANINGIDLNKQFPSLWEIEKYRKPKTPSYRDFPGTSPLTEPESIAMQQLITADPPDRLVALHTQGEEIYWGYKGLEPEESAAVIKDFETISGNIYKGVKDIDSYAGFRDWFIHHYFKEGYTVELGKGQNPLPFEQFSHIYKATSGILWRSLFFPE
;
A
#
# COMPACT_ATOMS: atom_id res chain seq x y z
N MET A 1 3.63 -23.77 5.68
CA MET A 1 2.28 -23.80 5.06
C MET A 1 1.28 -23.76 6.19
N ALA A 2 0.34 -22.83 6.13
CA ALA A 2 -0.73 -22.73 7.11
C ALA A 2 -1.90 -23.63 6.67
N PHE A 3 -2.38 -24.49 7.56
CA PHE A 3 -3.55 -25.34 7.32
C PHE A 3 -4.65 -24.95 8.29
N ILE A 4 -5.89 -25.07 7.84
CA ILE A 4 -7.07 -24.98 8.69
C ILE A 4 -7.58 -26.40 8.90
N THR A 5 -7.71 -26.79 10.14
CA THR A 5 -8.27 -28.11 10.49
C THR A 5 -9.80 -28.02 10.41
N ILE A 6 -10.41 -29.02 9.76
CA ILE A 6 -11.87 -29.13 9.66
C ILE A 6 -12.31 -30.25 10.63
N LYS A 7 -13.39 -30.01 11.36
CA LYS A 7 -13.96 -31.03 12.26
C LYS A 7 -14.19 -32.34 11.51
N PRO A 8 -13.85 -33.49 12.11
CA PRO A 8 -14.01 -34.82 11.47
C PRO A 8 -15.44 -35.12 11.04
N GLU A 9 -16.43 -34.53 11.71
CA GLU A 9 -17.84 -34.69 11.39
C GLU A 9 -18.27 -34.01 10.09
N ILE A 10 -17.50 -33.02 9.64
CA ILE A 10 -17.77 -32.31 8.39
C ILE A 10 -17.28 -33.18 7.23
N LYS A 11 -18.19 -33.91 6.64
CA LYS A 11 -17.91 -34.72 5.44
C LYS A 11 -17.77 -33.81 4.22
N TYR A 12 -16.55 -33.67 3.73
CA TYR A 12 -16.29 -33.00 2.47
C TYR A 12 -15.29 -33.82 1.64
N ASN A 13 -15.37 -33.69 0.31
CA ASN A 13 -14.26 -34.00 -0.57
C ASN A 13 -14.07 -32.85 -1.56
N LEU A 14 -12.86 -32.74 -2.10
CA LEU A 14 -12.51 -31.60 -2.96
C LEU A 14 -13.37 -31.55 -4.23
N ALA A 15 -13.77 -32.71 -4.79
CA ALA A 15 -14.66 -32.75 -5.97
C ALA A 15 -16.06 -32.22 -5.66
N LEU A 16 -16.63 -32.60 -4.51
CA LEU A 16 -17.92 -32.05 -4.08
C LEU A 16 -17.86 -30.58 -3.76
N LEU A 17 -16.82 -30.14 -3.07
CA LEU A 17 -16.62 -28.73 -2.78
C LEU A 17 -16.43 -27.91 -4.05
N ALA A 18 -15.62 -28.38 -5.01
CA ALA A 18 -15.43 -27.71 -6.29
C ALA A 18 -16.77 -27.54 -7.03
N ARG A 19 -17.60 -28.59 -7.07
CA ARG A 19 -18.93 -28.55 -7.68
C ARG A 19 -19.88 -27.58 -6.97
N GLU A 20 -19.94 -27.62 -5.63
CA GLU A 20 -20.80 -26.73 -4.86
C GLU A 20 -20.39 -25.25 -4.94
N LEU A 21 -19.08 -25.01 -4.99
CA LEU A 21 -18.51 -23.69 -5.10
C LEU A 21 -18.45 -23.17 -6.54
N LYS A 22 -18.74 -24.03 -7.53
CA LYS A 22 -18.62 -23.74 -8.98
C LYS A 22 -17.22 -23.31 -9.39
N VAL A 23 -16.19 -23.91 -8.79
CA VAL A 23 -14.78 -23.70 -9.13
C VAL A 23 -14.22 -24.93 -9.84
N ASP A 24 -13.12 -24.72 -10.57
CA ASP A 24 -12.39 -25.84 -11.18
C ASP A 24 -11.79 -26.75 -10.10
N GLU A 25 -12.05 -28.04 -10.19
CA GLU A 25 -11.55 -29.02 -9.23
C GLU A 25 -10.02 -29.08 -9.23
N THR A 26 -9.38 -28.88 -10.38
CA THR A 26 -7.93 -28.89 -10.53
C THR A 26 -7.29 -27.76 -9.75
N LEU A 27 -7.92 -26.56 -9.78
CA LEU A 27 -7.49 -25.41 -9.03
C LEU A 27 -7.55 -25.66 -7.52
N LEU A 28 -8.69 -26.20 -7.05
CA LEU A 28 -8.87 -26.52 -5.62
C LEU A 28 -7.90 -27.62 -5.16
N ARG A 29 -7.65 -28.62 -5.99
CA ARG A 29 -6.67 -29.69 -5.72
C ARG A 29 -5.25 -29.15 -5.71
N SER A 30 -4.89 -28.28 -6.65
CA SER A 30 -3.56 -27.67 -6.71
C SER A 30 -3.23 -26.90 -5.43
N ALA A 31 -4.17 -26.11 -4.94
CA ALA A 31 -4.03 -25.37 -3.68
C ALA A 31 -3.92 -26.27 -2.44
N ASN A 32 -4.39 -27.53 -2.53
CA ASN A 32 -4.46 -28.48 -1.41
C ASN A 32 -3.68 -29.79 -1.65
N GLN A 33 -2.70 -29.79 -2.55
CA GLN A 33 -1.95 -31.02 -2.92
C GLN A 33 -1.30 -31.75 -1.74
N THR A 34 -0.89 -31.01 -0.71
CA THR A 34 -0.20 -31.56 0.48
C THR A 34 -1.11 -31.61 1.71
N ALA A 35 -2.36 -31.21 1.59
CA ALA A 35 -3.29 -31.19 2.72
C ALA A 35 -3.69 -32.61 3.13
N GLN A 36 -3.70 -32.87 4.44
CA GLN A 36 -4.23 -34.12 5.00
C GLN A 36 -5.76 -34.11 4.95
N LYS A 37 -6.38 -35.27 5.18
CA LYS A 37 -7.81 -35.50 4.96
C LYS A 37 -8.77 -34.54 5.63
N HIS A 38 -8.37 -33.88 6.72
CA HIS A 38 -9.16 -32.90 7.47
C HIS A 38 -8.50 -31.50 7.51
N GLN A 39 -7.56 -31.24 6.62
CA GLN A 39 -6.85 -29.97 6.54
C GLN A 39 -7.14 -29.30 5.21
N LEU A 40 -7.50 -28.04 5.26
CA LEU A 40 -7.58 -27.15 4.10
C LEU A 40 -6.42 -26.16 4.14
N TYR A 41 -5.69 -26.12 3.06
CA TYR A 41 -4.68 -25.08 2.87
C TYR A 41 -5.37 -23.79 2.44
N CYS A 42 -5.13 -22.73 3.23
CA CYS A 42 -5.56 -21.39 2.91
C CYS A 42 -4.31 -20.53 2.77
N PRO A 43 -3.85 -20.25 1.53
CA PRO A 43 -2.66 -19.44 1.30
C PRO A 43 -2.81 -18.09 1.97
N GLY A 44 -1.74 -17.63 2.61
CA GLY A 44 -1.72 -16.31 3.26
C GLY A 44 -2.51 -16.17 4.55
N TYR A 45 -3.23 -17.21 5.02
CA TYR A 45 -3.96 -17.13 6.28
C TYR A 45 -3.00 -17.16 7.49
N LYS A 46 -3.12 -16.16 8.38
CA LYS A 46 -2.44 -16.17 9.68
C LYS A 46 -3.15 -17.14 10.63
N ILE A 47 -2.44 -18.15 11.10
CA ILE A 47 -2.89 -18.97 12.22
C ILE A 47 -2.35 -18.28 13.48
N GLU A 48 -3.25 -17.87 14.40
CA GLU A 48 -2.83 -17.44 15.73
C GLU A 48 -2.12 -18.58 16.45
N GLU A 49 -1.01 -18.31 17.11
CA GLU A 49 -0.07 -19.29 17.66
C GLU A 49 -0.67 -20.34 18.63
N SER A 50 -1.90 -20.17 19.07
CA SER A 50 -2.45 -21.02 20.14
C SER A 50 -3.50 -22.02 19.72
N THR A 51 -4.01 -21.98 18.49
CA THR A 51 -5.06 -22.91 18.07
C THR A 51 -5.08 -23.06 16.55
N ASP A 52 -4.86 -24.29 16.07
CA ASP A 52 -5.37 -24.71 14.76
C ASP A 52 -6.85 -24.34 14.70
N LYS A 53 -7.20 -23.34 13.89
CA LYS A 53 -8.59 -22.92 13.77
C LYS A 53 -9.38 -24.04 13.11
N GLU A 54 -10.16 -24.75 13.91
CA GLU A 54 -11.02 -25.80 13.43
C GLU A 54 -12.31 -25.18 12.86
N LEU A 55 -12.58 -25.42 11.57
CA LEU A 55 -13.81 -24.98 10.92
C LEU A 55 -14.99 -25.81 11.42
N GLN A 56 -15.98 -25.13 11.99
CA GLN A 56 -17.10 -25.75 12.69
C GLN A 56 -18.28 -26.08 11.76
N SER A 57 -18.29 -25.51 10.55
CA SER A 57 -19.41 -25.67 9.61
C SER A 57 -18.97 -25.60 8.16
N ILE A 58 -19.80 -26.15 7.26
CA ILE A 58 -19.58 -26.05 5.82
C ILE A 58 -19.63 -24.59 5.31
N GLN A 59 -20.32 -23.70 6.01
CA GLN A 59 -20.37 -22.28 5.66
C GLN A 59 -19.03 -21.61 5.93
N GLU A 60 -18.38 -21.95 7.04
CA GLU A 60 -17.00 -21.47 7.30
C GLU A 60 -16.03 -22.00 6.25
N VAL A 61 -16.10 -23.29 5.90
CA VAL A 61 -15.30 -23.87 4.80
C VAL A 61 -15.52 -23.08 3.51
N LYS A 62 -16.77 -22.80 3.14
CA LYS A 62 -17.12 -22.02 1.95
C LYS A 62 -16.53 -20.60 2.03
N ARG A 63 -16.59 -19.95 3.18
CA ARG A 63 -16.02 -18.60 3.38
C ARG A 63 -14.52 -18.58 3.14
N PHE A 64 -13.77 -19.57 3.66
CA PHE A 64 -12.33 -19.65 3.45
C PHE A 64 -11.94 -20.01 2.01
N LEU A 65 -12.77 -20.76 1.30
CA LEU A 65 -12.54 -21.12 -0.09
C LEU A 65 -13.08 -20.08 -1.09
N HIS A 66 -13.84 -19.09 -0.62
CA HIS A 66 -14.39 -18.05 -1.50
C HIS A 66 -13.34 -17.34 -2.37
N PRO A 67 -12.15 -16.98 -1.85
CA PRO A 67 -11.12 -16.36 -2.70
C PRO A 67 -10.67 -17.24 -3.89
N LEU A 68 -10.74 -18.57 -3.76
CA LEU A 68 -10.41 -19.49 -4.85
C LEU A 68 -11.42 -19.50 -6.01
N GLN A 69 -12.59 -18.91 -5.82
CA GLN A 69 -13.60 -18.72 -6.87
C GLN A 69 -13.33 -17.49 -7.74
N LEU A 70 -12.57 -16.54 -7.21
CA LEU A 70 -12.22 -15.33 -7.95
C LEU A 70 -11.26 -15.67 -9.08
N GLN A 71 -11.52 -15.11 -10.24
CA GLN A 71 -10.64 -15.23 -11.39
C GLN A 71 -9.92 -13.89 -11.62
N PRO A 72 -8.73 -13.89 -12.24
CA PRO A 72 -8.05 -12.64 -12.57
C PRO A 72 -8.89 -11.67 -13.41
N ALA A 73 -9.87 -12.19 -14.15
CA ALA A 73 -10.79 -11.42 -14.99
C ALA A 73 -12.04 -10.90 -14.26
N ASP A 74 -12.21 -11.19 -12.95
CA ASP A 74 -13.36 -10.68 -12.21
C ASP A 74 -13.37 -9.15 -12.20
N ASP A 75 -14.53 -8.55 -12.49
CA ASP A 75 -14.71 -7.10 -12.63
C ASP A 75 -14.15 -6.32 -11.44
N TRP A 76 -14.38 -6.81 -10.23
CA TRP A 76 -13.85 -6.15 -9.04
C TRP A 76 -12.33 -6.11 -8.99
N LEU A 77 -11.63 -7.18 -9.41
CA LEU A 77 -10.17 -7.26 -9.44
C LEU A 77 -9.59 -6.37 -10.53
N GLN A 78 -10.29 -6.31 -11.68
CA GLN A 78 -9.88 -5.50 -12.83
C GLN A 78 -10.33 -4.04 -12.73
N GLN A 79 -11.20 -3.72 -11.77
CA GLN A 79 -11.76 -2.37 -11.66
C GLN A 79 -10.66 -1.33 -11.49
N GLU A 80 -10.54 -0.47 -12.48
CA GLU A 80 -9.79 0.78 -12.42
C GLU A 80 -10.71 1.86 -11.84
N LYS A 81 -10.34 2.41 -10.68
CA LYS A 81 -11.21 3.31 -9.92
C LYS A 81 -10.40 4.43 -9.28
N ILE A 82 -10.99 5.61 -9.30
CA ILE A 82 -10.55 6.74 -8.47
C ILE A 82 -11.07 6.50 -7.04
N TYR A 83 -10.19 6.65 -6.06
CA TYR A 83 -10.52 6.45 -4.66
C TYR A 83 -10.46 7.76 -3.90
N ASP A 84 -11.63 8.24 -3.45
CA ASP A 84 -11.76 9.18 -2.35
C ASP A 84 -11.73 8.41 -1.01
N PHE A 85 -11.87 9.12 0.11
CA PHE A 85 -11.83 8.50 1.43
C PHE A 85 -12.90 7.41 1.60
N LEU A 86 -14.15 7.67 1.21
CA LEU A 86 -15.25 6.70 1.37
C LEU A 86 -15.04 5.46 0.48
N ALA A 87 -14.57 5.66 -0.74
CA ALA A 87 -14.27 4.56 -1.65
C ALA A 87 -13.12 3.68 -1.14
N VAL A 88 -12.10 4.26 -0.47
CA VAL A 88 -11.03 3.49 0.20
C VAL A 88 -11.60 2.66 1.35
N GLU A 89 -12.46 3.22 2.21
CA GLU A 89 -13.08 2.47 3.31
C GLU A 89 -13.92 1.29 2.82
N GLU A 90 -14.71 1.49 1.77
CA GLU A 90 -15.50 0.42 1.14
C GLU A 90 -14.60 -0.67 0.55
N GLU A 91 -13.54 -0.28 -0.12
CA GLU A 91 -12.58 -1.22 -0.72
C GLU A 91 -11.84 -2.03 0.34
N ILE A 92 -11.40 -1.39 1.44
CA ILE A 92 -10.76 -2.07 2.57
C ILE A 92 -11.72 -3.10 3.18
N LYS A 93 -12.97 -2.71 3.46
CA LYS A 93 -13.99 -3.63 3.98
C LYS A 93 -14.19 -4.84 3.07
N LYS A 94 -14.17 -4.63 1.76
CA LYS A 94 -14.29 -5.70 0.77
C LYS A 94 -13.05 -6.60 0.76
N ILE A 95 -11.85 -6.02 0.76
CA ILE A 95 -10.58 -6.77 0.80
C ILE A 95 -10.51 -7.68 2.03
N ILE A 96 -10.74 -7.16 3.22
CA ILE A 96 -10.65 -7.96 4.45
C ILE A 96 -11.76 -9.03 4.57
N ASN A 97 -12.91 -8.77 3.96
CA ASN A 97 -13.98 -9.77 3.91
C ASN A 97 -13.68 -10.91 2.92
N VAL A 98 -13.08 -10.58 1.79
CA VAL A 98 -12.72 -11.55 0.73
C VAL A 98 -11.44 -12.30 1.10
N PHE A 99 -10.43 -11.61 1.63
CA PHE A 99 -9.13 -12.18 1.97
C PHE A 99 -8.91 -12.15 3.50
N PRO A 100 -9.35 -13.19 4.24
CA PRO A 100 -9.33 -13.20 5.70
C PRO A 100 -7.91 -13.21 6.31
N PHE A 101 -6.89 -13.40 5.51
CA PHE A 101 -5.47 -13.29 5.91
C PHE A 101 -4.93 -11.85 5.83
N VAL A 102 -5.71 -10.89 5.35
CA VAL A 102 -5.39 -9.47 5.41
C VAL A 102 -5.89 -8.93 6.74
N SER A 103 -5.00 -8.42 7.57
CA SER A 103 -5.39 -7.69 8.76
C SER A 103 -5.47 -6.19 8.47
N CYS A 104 -6.36 -5.50 9.19
CA CYS A 104 -6.55 -4.06 9.09
C CYS A 104 -6.60 -3.44 10.48
N ARG A 105 -5.92 -2.30 10.67
CA ARG A 105 -6.02 -1.50 11.89
C ARG A 105 -5.96 0.00 11.60
N GLU A 106 -6.58 0.78 12.45
CA GLU A 106 -6.42 2.23 12.49
C GLU A 106 -5.06 2.57 13.13
N ILE A 107 -4.24 3.34 12.43
CA ILE A 107 -2.92 3.80 12.92
C ILE A 107 -2.95 5.24 13.43
N GLY A 108 -4.01 5.97 13.16
CA GLY A 108 -4.21 7.35 13.55
C GLY A 108 -5.38 7.96 12.79
N ARG A 109 -5.57 9.25 12.99
CA ARG A 109 -6.63 10.03 12.31
C ARG A 109 -6.07 11.26 11.65
N SER A 110 -6.70 11.67 10.56
CA SER A 110 -6.41 12.95 9.90
C SER A 110 -6.89 14.13 10.73
N VAL A 111 -6.59 15.34 10.28
CA VAL A 111 -7.06 16.60 10.93
C VAL A 111 -8.60 16.63 11.05
N LEU A 112 -9.35 16.12 10.07
CA LEU A 112 -10.81 16.06 10.11
C LEU A 112 -11.34 14.80 10.82
N GLY A 113 -10.47 14.04 11.49
CA GLY A 113 -10.86 12.86 12.28
C GLY A 113 -11.09 11.59 11.46
N ARG A 114 -10.75 11.56 10.18
CA ARG A 114 -10.85 10.37 9.32
C ARG A 114 -9.79 9.36 9.69
N PRO A 115 -10.13 8.07 9.84
CA PRO A 115 -9.13 7.05 10.16
C PRO A 115 -8.10 6.88 9.03
N ILE A 116 -6.86 6.68 9.43
CA ILE A 116 -5.77 6.27 8.55
C ILE A 116 -5.55 4.77 8.78
N TRP A 117 -5.74 3.98 7.73
CA TRP A 117 -5.74 2.54 7.80
C TRP A 117 -4.41 1.92 7.38
N GLU A 118 -3.91 1.01 8.19
CA GLU A 118 -2.89 0.04 7.79
C GLU A 118 -3.54 -1.29 7.43
N LEU A 119 -3.16 -1.84 6.28
CA LEU A 119 -3.41 -3.21 5.88
C LEU A 119 -2.12 -4.01 6.01
N ALA A 120 -2.18 -5.21 6.59
CA ALA A 120 -1.00 -6.04 6.69
C ALA A 120 -1.25 -7.46 6.16
N VAL A 121 -0.25 -7.98 5.45
CA VAL A 121 -0.23 -9.34 4.88
C VAL A 121 1.11 -9.98 5.21
N GLY A 122 1.10 -11.20 5.72
CA GLY A 122 2.34 -11.93 6.05
C GLY A 122 2.26 -12.66 7.36
N GLY A 123 3.19 -13.60 7.59
CA GLY A 123 3.29 -14.36 8.82
C GLY A 123 3.92 -13.55 9.96
N GLU A 124 3.67 -13.97 11.21
CA GLU A 124 4.27 -13.33 12.40
C GLU A 124 5.78 -13.54 12.51
N HIS A 125 6.29 -14.62 11.92
CA HIS A 125 7.71 -15.02 11.98
C HIS A 125 8.46 -14.77 10.67
N THR A 126 8.05 -13.79 9.89
CA THR A 126 8.76 -13.43 8.66
C THR A 126 10.10 -12.77 9.00
N SER A 127 11.14 -13.12 8.24
CA SER A 127 12.49 -12.60 8.45
C SER A 127 12.66 -11.16 7.93
N LYS A 128 11.77 -10.71 7.06
CA LYS A 128 11.82 -9.40 6.41
C LYS A 128 10.47 -8.70 6.47
N LYS A 129 10.51 -7.36 6.48
CA LYS A 129 9.33 -6.51 6.48
C LYS A 129 9.45 -5.41 5.42
N VAL A 130 8.36 -5.22 4.69
CA VAL A 130 8.23 -4.13 3.72
C VAL A 130 7.06 -3.23 4.10
N HIS A 131 7.29 -1.92 4.07
CA HIS A 131 6.23 -0.93 4.18
C HIS A 131 6.00 -0.25 2.83
N MET A 132 4.73 -0.11 2.44
CA MET A 132 4.32 0.62 1.25
C MET A 132 3.24 1.65 1.60
N ASN A 133 3.31 2.83 1.01
CA ASN A 133 2.29 3.86 1.24
C ASN A 133 2.00 4.66 -0.03
N ALA A 134 0.84 5.33 -0.03
CA ALA A 134 0.37 6.15 -1.14
C ALA A 134 -0.32 7.42 -0.64
N SER A 135 -0.46 8.40 -1.52
CA SER A 135 -1.19 9.65 -1.31
C SER A 135 -0.77 10.42 -0.06
N PHE A 136 0.54 10.60 0.14
CA PHE A 136 1.04 11.63 1.05
C PHE A 136 0.64 13.03 0.57
N HIS A 137 0.78 13.27 -0.73
CA HIS A 137 0.31 14.49 -1.35
C HIS A 137 -1.11 14.30 -1.90
N ALA A 138 -1.94 15.28 -1.66
CA ALA A 138 -3.37 15.23 -1.95
C ALA A 138 -3.69 15.05 -3.45
N ASN A 139 -2.94 15.71 -4.32
CA ASN A 139 -3.14 15.65 -5.77
C ASN A 139 -2.44 14.46 -6.47
N GLU A 140 -1.91 13.54 -5.67
CA GLU A 140 -1.27 12.31 -6.14
C GLU A 140 -2.15 11.06 -5.87
N TRP A 141 -3.47 11.26 -5.82
CA TRP A 141 -4.48 10.24 -5.47
C TRP A 141 -4.45 8.98 -6.35
N ILE A 142 -3.93 9.04 -7.57
CA ILE A 142 -3.76 7.88 -8.45
C ILE A 142 -2.86 6.80 -7.83
N THR A 143 -1.95 7.17 -6.94
CA THR A 143 -1.06 6.25 -6.21
C THR A 143 -1.84 5.28 -5.32
N THR A 144 -2.94 5.74 -4.69
CA THR A 144 -3.88 4.89 -3.94
C THR A 144 -4.51 3.84 -4.85
N SER A 145 -4.94 4.24 -6.05
CA SER A 145 -5.55 3.33 -7.03
C SER A 145 -4.57 2.22 -7.45
N VAL A 146 -3.31 2.59 -7.71
CA VAL A 146 -2.24 1.65 -8.07
C VAL A 146 -1.99 0.66 -6.92
N LEU A 147 -1.85 1.16 -5.70
CA LEU A 147 -1.50 0.34 -4.55
C LEU A 147 -2.62 -0.63 -4.15
N LEU A 148 -3.89 -0.20 -4.19
CA LEU A 148 -5.03 -1.07 -3.88
C LEU A 148 -5.27 -2.13 -4.97
N LYS A 149 -5.10 -1.78 -6.26
CA LYS A 149 -5.18 -2.79 -7.33
C LYS A 149 -4.11 -3.85 -7.15
N TRP A 150 -2.86 -3.43 -6.91
CA TRP A 150 -1.75 -4.36 -6.69
C TRP A 150 -1.98 -5.26 -5.46
N LEU A 151 -2.49 -4.72 -4.35
CA LEU A 151 -2.80 -5.52 -3.16
C LEU A 151 -3.81 -6.63 -3.46
N LYS A 152 -4.87 -6.31 -4.22
CA LYS A 152 -5.86 -7.31 -4.64
C LYS A 152 -5.23 -8.42 -5.48
N GLU A 153 -4.38 -8.07 -6.43
CA GLU A 153 -3.65 -9.06 -7.25
C GLU A 153 -2.68 -9.90 -6.41
N TYR A 154 -1.97 -9.28 -5.45
CA TYR A 154 -1.11 -10.01 -4.54
C TYR A 154 -1.91 -11.02 -3.70
N CYS A 155 -3.02 -10.59 -3.10
CA CYS A 155 -3.89 -11.48 -2.32
C CYS A 155 -4.46 -12.63 -3.17
N LEU A 156 -4.91 -12.34 -4.39
CA LEU A 156 -5.40 -13.37 -5.30
C LEU A 156 -4.29 -14.36 -5.69
N SER A 157 -3.09 -13.86 -5.97
CA SER A 157 -1.95 -14.70 -6.32
C SER A 157 -1.55 -15.65 -5.18
N LEU A 158 -1.69 -15.21 -3.92
CA LEU A 158 -1.51 -16.07 -2.76
C LEU A 158 -2.54 -17.20 -2.71
N CYS A 159 -3.80 -16.90 -3.04
CA CYS A 159 -4.87 -17.91 -3.07
C CYS A 159 -4.62 -18.99 -4.13
N HIS A 160 -4.17 -18.58 -5.31
CA HIS A 160 -3.97 -19.48 -6.45
C HIS A 160 -2.53 -19.97 -6.64
N ASN A 161 -1.60 -19.47 -5.84
CA ASN A 161 -0.15 -19.65 -6.00
C ASN A 161 0.34 -19.35 -7.43
N THR A 162 -0.21 -18.29 -8.02
CA THR A 162 0.11 -17.88 -9.39
C THR A 162 1.34 -16.99 -9.40
N ASN A 163 2.38 -17.40 -10.12
CA ASN A 163 3.62 -16.63 -10.21
C ASN A 163 3.41 -15.33 -11.00
N PHE A 164 3.99 -14.25 -10.47
CA PHE A 164 4.06 -12.95 -11.12
C PHE A 164 5.52 -12.49 -11.22
N PHE A 165 5.91 -12.02 -12.39
CA PHE A 165 7.28 -11.53 -12.64
C PHE A 165 8.38 -12.50 -12.21
N GLY A 166 8.12 -13.81 -12.23
CA GLY A 166 9.05 -14.85 -11.79
C GLY A 166 9.07 -15.11 -10.28
N PHE A 167 8.26 -14.38 -9.49
CA PHE A 167 8.16 -14.59 -8.05
C PHE A 167 7.06 -15.60 -7.71
N THR A 168 7.35 -16.46 -6.73
CA THR A 168 6.39 -17.40 -6.14
C THR A 168 5.71 -16.72 -4.94
N PRO A 169 4.41 -16.40 -5.00
CA PRO A 169 3.74 -15.61 -3.95
C PRO A 169 3.84 -16.22 -2.56
N LEU A 170 3.69 -17.54 -2.43
CA LEU A 170 3.79 -18.22 -1.15
C LEU A 170 5.20 -18.17 -0.55
N GLU A 171 6.23 -18.16 -1.38
CA GLU A 171 7.60 -17.99 -0.91
C GLU A 171 7.80 -16.57 -0.37
N LEU A 172 7.36 -15.55 -1.10
CA LEU A 172 7.40 -14.17 -0.62
C LEU A 172 6.64 -14.01 0.70
N PHE A 173 5.42 -14.57 0.77
CA PHE A 173 4.59 -14.53 1.97
C PHE A 173 5.27 -15.18 3.19
N SER A 174 5.97 -16.29 3.00
CA SER A 174 6.66 -17.00 4.10
C SER A 174 7.88 -16.25 4.64
N ARG A 175 8.50 -15.40 3.83
CA ARG A 175 9.74 -14.68 4.16
C ARG A 175 9.53 -13.22 4.49
N THR A 176 8.48 -12.59 3.94
CA THR A 176 8.29 -11.15 3.98
C THR A 176 6.88 -10.78 4.45
N SER A 177 6.80 -9.96 5.49
CA SER A 177 5.54 -9.32 5.87
C SER A 177 5.40 -7.97 5.18
N LEU A 178 4.17 -7.63 4.80
CA LEU A 178 3.79 -6.38 4.16
C LEU A 178 2.95 -5.54 5.12
N SER A 179 3.36 -4.31 5.33
CA SER A 179 2.57 -3.21 5.92
C SER A 179 2.22 -2.22 4.81
N LEU A 180 0.96 -1.84 4.67
CA LEU A 180 0.49 -1.01 3.57
C LEU A 180 -0.47 0.05 4.06
N VAL A 181 -0.18 1.35 3.80
CA VAL A 181 -1.08 2.48 4.06
C VAL A 181 -1.53 3.08 2.73
N PRO A 182 -2.76 2.77 2.28
CA PRO A 182 -3.19 3.13 0.92
C PRO A 182 -3.53 4.61 0.75
N LEU A 183 -3.83 5.33 1.84
CA LEU A 183 -4.27 6.72 1.81
C LEU A 183 -3.79 7.45 3.06
N VAL A 184 -2.65 8.15 2.95
CA VAL A 184 -2.05 8.87 4.09
C VAL A 184 -2.77 10.20 4.35
N ASN A 185 -3.21 10.89 3.30
CA ASN A 185 -3.82 12.23 3.35
C ASN A 185 -5.30 12.22 2.90
N PRO A 186 -6.21 11.61 3.66
CA PRO A 186 -7.60 11.46 3.22
C PRO A 186 -8.35 12.78 3.05
N ASP A 187 -8.07 13.78 3.89
CA ASP A 187 -8.71 15.08 3.85
C ASP A 187 -8.28 15.87 2.61
N GLY A 188 -6.98 15.86 2.33
CA GLY A 188 -6.43 16.54 1.18
C GLY A 188 -6.86 15.91 -0.15
N VAL A 189 -6.90 14.58 -0.23
CA VAL A 189 -7.37 13.86 -1.43
C VAL A 189 -8.83 14.22 -1.73
N ASP A 190 -9.71 14.18 -0.73
CA ASP A 190 -11.10 14.58 -0.91
C ASP A 190 -11.24 16.05 -1.32
N LEU A 191 -10.42 16.94 -0.77
CA LEU A 191 -10.40 18.35 -1.17
C LEU A 191 -10.02 18.50 -2.66
N VAL A 192 -9.04 17.74 -3.14
CA VAL A 192 -8.67 17.77 -4.56
C VAL A 192 -9.77 17.22 -5.45
N LEU A 193 -10.40 16.12 -5.06
CA LEU A 193 -11.42 15.44 -5.86
C LEU A 193 -12.78 16.16 -5.86
N HIS A 194 -13.18 16.74 -4.73
CA HIS A 194 -14.54 17.29 -4.55
C HIS A 194 -14.58 18.80 -4.33
N GLY A 195 -13.43 19.45 -4.14
CA GLY A 195 -13.36 20.88 -3.86
C GLY A 195 -13.75 21.23 -2.41
N SER A 196 -13.87 22.53 -2.14
CA SER A 196 -14.13 23.07 -0.81
C SER A 196 -15.59 23.12 -0.38
N ALA A 197 -16.53 22.82 -1.27
CA ALA A 197 -17.98 23.02 -1.01
C ALA A 197 -18.48 22.25 0.22
N GLY A 198 -17.94 21.07 0.51
CA GLY A 198 -18.27 20.23 1.68
C GLY A 198 -17.50 20.55 2.95
N MET A 199 -16.60 21.56 2.97
CA MET A 199 -15.66 21.80 4.06
C MET A 199 -16.18 22.76 5.16
N GLY A 200 -17.48 23.12 5.11
CA GLY A 200 -18.13 23.93 6.15
C GLY A 200 -17.37 25.25 6.39
N ASP A 201 -17.15 25.57 7.66
CA ASP A 201 -16.49 26.80 8.10
C ASP A 201 -15.02 26.97 7.61
N ARG A 202 -14.40 25.89 7.15
CA ARG A 202 -13.03 25.94 6.60
C ARG A 202 -12.97 26.37 5.14
N ARG A 203 -14.09 26.48 4.45
CA ARG A 203 -14.15 26.75 3.01
C ARG A 203 -13.36 28.00 2.63
N ASP A 204 -13.65 29.14 3.27
CA ASP A 204 -13.02 30.42 2.93
C ASP A 204 -11.50 30.41 3.20
N GLU A 205 -11.07 29.72 4.26
CA GLU A 205 -9.66 29.52 4.56
C GLU A 205 -8.98 28.73 3.44
N LEU A 206 -9.57 27.59 3.05
CA LEU A 206 -9.00 26.73 2.02
C LEU A 206 -8.94 27.41 0.65
N GLU A 207 -9.97 28.15 0.27
CA GLU A 207 -9.97 28.90 -0.99
C GLU A 207 -8.88 30.00 -0.98
N ARG A 208 -8.68 30.68 0.14
CA ARG A 208 -7.59 31.65 0.29
C ARG A 208 -6.22 30.98 0.22
N LEU A 209 -5.99 29.86 0.93
CA LEU A 209 -4.74 29.09 0.88
C LEU A 209 -4.45 28.54 -0.51
N ASN A 210 -5.51 28.23 -1.28
CA ASN A 210 -5.42 27.81 -2.68
C ASN A 210 -5.24 29.00 -3.65
N CYS A 211 -5.01 30.21 -3.14
CA CYS A 211 -4.88 31.44 -3.94
C CYS A 211 -6.11 31.69 -4.85
N HIS A 212 -7.30 31.36 -4.36
CA HIS A 212 -8.59 31.51 -5.08
C HIS A 212 -8.60 30.85 -6.48
N ARG A 213 -7.84 29.77 -6.67
CA ARG A 213 -7.89 28.99 -7.92
C ARG A 213 -9.26 28.33 -8.08
N PRO A 214 -9.72 28.09 -9.33
CA PRO A 214 -11.05 27.52 -9.60
C PRO A 214 -11.18 26.05 -9.15
N ASN A 215 -10.07 25.35 -8.93
CA ASN A 215 -10.01 23.98 -8.45
C ASN A 215 -8.83 23.77 -7.53
N PHE A 216 -8.76 22.59 -6.88
CA PHE A 216 -7.69 22.22 -5.97
C PHE A 216 -6.64 21.31 -6.60
N ASN A 217 -6.53 21.23 -7.91
CA ASN A 217 -5.59 20.33 -8.60
C ASN A 217 -4.12 20.54 -8.20
N ALA A 218 -3.74 21.78 -7.84
CA ALA A 218 -2.37 22.08 -7.38
C ALA A 218 -2.14 21.81 -5.90
N TRP A 219 -3.17 21.37 -5.15
CA TRP A 219 -3.11 21.18 -3.72
C TRP A 219 -2.37 19.89 -3.34
N LYS A 220 -1.18 20.02 -2.76
CA LYS A 220 -0.33 18.92 -2.25
C LYS A 220 -0.51 18.67 -0.76
N ALA A 221 -0.80 19.73 -0.03
CA ALA A 221 -0.81 19.76 1.43
C ALA A 221 -1.93 18.91 2.05
N ASN A 222 -1.88 18.72 3.37
CA ASN A 222 -3.07 18.31 4.11
C ASN A 222 -4.07 19.46 4.23
N ILE A 223 -5.16 19.24 4.98
CA ILE A 223 -6.22 20.25 5.11
C ILE A 223 -5.78 21.51 5.89
N ASN A 224 -4.68 21.45 6.63
CA ASN A 224 -4.08 22.60 7.31
C ASN A 224 -3.12 23.41 6.42
N GLY A 225 -2.95 23.04 5.16
CA GLY A 225 -2.00 23.68 4.27
C GLY A 225 -0.54 23.35 4.58
N ILE A 226 -0.27 22.17 5.14
CA ILE A 226 1.06 21.67 5.49
C ILE A 226 1.42 20.49 4.58
N ASP A 227 2.60 20.53 3.99
CA ASP A 227 3.16 19.44 3.18
C ASP A 227 3.61 18.30 4.09
N LEU A 228 2.82 17.22 4.14
CA LEU A 228 3.07 16.07 5.00
C LEU A 228 4.43 15.41 4.74
N ASN A 229 4.92 15.45 3.50
CA ASN A 229 6.21 14.88 3.13
C ASN A 229 7.38 15.86 3.37
N LYS A 230 7.15 16.91 4.18
CA LYS A 230 8.14 17.84 4.72
C LYS A 230 8.10 17.94 6.24
N GLN A 231 7.44 16.98 6.88
CA GLN A 231 7.19 16.99 8.32
C GLN A 231 8.15 16.12 9.14
N PHE A 232 9.09 15.42 8.51
CA PHE A 232 9.92 14.45 9.22
C PHE A 232 11.24 15.06 9.72
N PRO A 233 11.74 14.64 10.93
CA PRO A 233 12.91 15.25 11.56
C PRO A 233 14.23 14.76 10.92
N SER A 234 14.43 15.08 9.65
CA SER A 234 15.66 14.80 8.89
C SER A 234 16.10 16.04 8.13
N LEU A 235 17.02 16.79 8.68
CA LEU A 235 17.49 18.08 8.15
C LEU A 235 16.33 19.07 7.88
N TRP A 236 15.29 19.01 8.70
CA TRP A 236 14.06 19.78 8.54
C TRP A 236 14.28 21.31 8.54
N GLU A 237 15.26 21.81 9.29
CA GLU A 237 15.59 23.24 9.33
C GLU A 237 16.00 23.78 7.95
N ILE A 238 16.55 22.93 7.06
CA ILE A 238 16.87 23.33 5.69
C ILE A 238 15.57 23.61 4.92
N GLU A 239 14.58 22.72 5.03
CA GLU A 239 13.27 22.91 4.38
C GLU A 239 12.55 24.12 4.96
N LYS A 240 12.54 24.28 6.28
CA LYS A 240 12.00 25.45 6.95
C LYS A 240 12.61 26.76 6.42
N TYR A 241 13.90 26.78 6.16
CA TYR A 241 14.57 27.98 5.67
C TYR A 241 14.20 28.32 4.23
N ARG A 242 14.09 27.33 3.33
CA ARG A 242 13.95 27.54 1.89
C ARG A 242 12.51 27.48 1.35
N LYS A 243 11.58 26.96 2.15
CA LYS A 243 10.18 26.75 1.75
C LYS A 243 9.26 27.88 2.28
N PRO A 244 7.96 27.91 1.89
CA PRO A 244 6.99 28.85 2.45
C PRO A 244 7.03 28.91 3.97
N LYS A 245 6.70 30.08 4.54
CA LYS A 245 6.76 30.32 5.99
C LYS A 245 5.39 30.27 6.67
N THR A 246 4.35 30.13 5.90
CA THR A 246 2.96 30.08 6.35
C THR A 246 2.22 28.96 5.62
N PRO A 247 1.10 28.47 6.16
CA PRO A 247 0.24 27.49 5.50
C PRO A 247 -0.05 27.87 4.05
N SER A 248 0.03 26.87 3.18
CA SER A 248 -0.11 27.03 1.72
C SER A 248 -0.63 25.74 1.11
N TYR A 249 -1.17 25.84 -0.09
CA TYR A 249 -1.62 24.67 -0.85
C TYR A 249 -0.49 23.65 -1.13
N ARG A 250 0.78 24.04 -0.96
CA ARG A 250 1.94 23.15 -1.14
C ARG A 250 3.20 23.66 -0.46
N ASP A 251 4.11 22.75 -0.23
CA ASP A 251 5.51 22.98 0.15
C ASP A 251 5.75 23.63 1.51
N PHE A 252 4.73 24.00 2.30
CA PHE A 252 4.93 24.51 3.66
C PHE A 252 5.27 23.36 4.62
N PRO A 253 6.45 23.36 5.26
CA PRO A 253 6.90 22.25 6.10
C PRO A 253 6.33 22.25 7.52
N GLY A 254 5.44 23.20 7.85
CA GLY A 254 4.98 23.42 9.22
C GLY A 254 5.87 24.37 10.03
N THR A 255 5.54 24.55 11.30
CA THR A 255 6.31 25.38 12.25
C THR A 255 7.42 24.59 12.96
N SER A 256 7.23 23.30 13.08
CA SER A 256 8.20 22.29 13.57
C SER A 256 7.96 20.94 12.86
N PRO A 257 8.88 19.96 12.97
CA PRO A 257 8.61 18.60 12.50
C PRO A 257 7.44 17.98 13.27
N LEU A 258 6.72 17.07 12.62
CA LEU A 258 5.69 16.23 13.22
C LEU A 258 4.61 17.04 13.98
N THR A 259 4.06 18.06 13.33
CA THR A 259 2.90 18.80 13.84
C THR A 259 1.58 18.21 13.36
N GLU A 260 1.59 17.51 12.22
CA GLU A 260 0.37 17.01 11.61
C GLU A 260 0.07 15.58 12.03
N PRO A 261 -1.19 15.28 12.38
CA PRO A 261 -1.56 13.97 12.90
C PRO A 261 -1.28 12.83 11.90
N GLU A 262 -1.40 13.08 10.60
CA GLU A 262 -1.11 12.11 9.54
C GLU A 262 0.39 11.74 9.53
N SER A 263 1.28 12.73 9.63
CA SER A 263 2.72 12.49 9.67
C SER A 263 3.15 11.83 10.98
N ILE A 264 2.51 12.17 12.10
CA ILE A 264 2.73 11.54 13.41
C ILE A 264 2.32 10.06 13.33
N ALA A 265 1.15 9.76 12.77
CA ALA A 265 0.67 8.38 12.62
C ALA A 265 1.65 7.52 11.81
N MET A 266 2.13 8.03 10.69
CA MET A 266 3.13 7.34 9.86
C MET A 266 4.47 7.15 10.59
N GLN A 267 4.94 8.16 11.29
CA GLN A 267 6.17 8.08 12.08
C GLN A 267 6.04 7.03 13.20
N GLN A 268 4.94 7.04 13.94
CA GLN A 268 4.68 6.08 15.02
C GLN A 268 4.58 4.65 14.50
N LEU A 269 3.89 4.44 13.36
CA LEU A 269 3.81 3.14 12.70
C LEU A 269 5.19 2.55 12.43
N ILE A 270 6.06 3.34 11.79
CA ILE A 270 7.41 2.89 11.44
C ILE A 270 8.30 2.73 12.66
N THR A 271 8.17 3.61 13.66
CA THR A 271 8.99 3.52 14.88
C THR A 271 8.63 2.31 15.73
N ALA A 272 7.36 1.93 15.78
CA ALA A 272 6.92 0.76 16.53
C ALA A 272 7.49 -0.56 16.00
N ASP A 273 7.68 -0.64 14.67
CA ASP A 273 8.18 -1.85 14.01
C ASP A 273 8.85 -1.49 12.67
N PRO A 274 10.14 -1.07 12.68
CA PRO A 274 10.83 -0.56 11.52
C PRO A 274 10.98 -1.60 10.41
N PRO A 275 10.46 -1.36 9.18
CA PRO A 275 10.61 -2.28 8.07
C PRO A 275 12.07 -2.38 7.61
N ASP A 276 12.40 -3.43 6.85
CA ASP A 276 13.69 -3.54 6.16
C ASP A 276 13.72 -2.71 4.89
N ARG A 277 12.54 -2.50 4.28
CA ARG A 277 12.36 -1.71 3.07
C ARG A 277 11.11 -0.85 3.14
N LEU A 278 11.23 0.40 2.74
CA LEU A 278 10.15 1.37 2.63
C LEU A 278 9.99 1.81 1.18
N VAL A 279 8.75 1.76 0.65
CA VAL A 279 8.39 2.21 -0.70
C VAL A 279 7.25 3.21 -0.61
N ALA A 280 7.52 4.46 -0.92
CA ALA A 280 6.53 5.53 -0.97
C ALA A 280 6.15 5.84 -2.42
N LEU A 281 4.86 5.73 -2.74
CA LEU A 281 4.36 6.07 -4.07
C LEU A 281 3.98 7.54 -4.15
N HIS A 282 4.56 8.22 -5.11
CA HIS A 282 4.33 9.62 -5.45
C HIS A 282 4.02 9.78 -6.95
N THR A 283 3.82 10.97 -7.40
CA THR A 283 3.78 11.39 -8.79
C THR A 283 4.52 12.73 -8.92
N GLN A 284 5.27 12.98 -9.96
CA GLN A 284 5.40 12.37 -11.26
C GLN A 284 6.87 12.46 -11.74
N GLY A 285 7.24 11.68 -12.75
CA GLY A 285 8.59 11.75 -13.34
C GLY A 285 9.04 10.44 -13.99
N GLU A 286 8.43 9.30 -13.61
CA GLU A 286 8.95 7.95 -13.90
C GLU A 286 10.38 7.79 -13.38
N GLU A 287 10.60 8.26 -12.15
CA GLU A 287 11.85 8.23 -11.43
C GLU A 287 11.72 7.44 -10.12
N ILE A 288 12.84 6.93 -9.63
CA ILE A 288 12.93 6.28 -8.33
C ILE A 288 14.03 6.95 -7.53
N TYR A 289 13.65 7.72 -6.51
CA TYR A 289 14.61 8.33 -5.60
C TYR A 289 15.01 7.32 -4.52
N TRP A 290 16.31 7.10 -4.30
CA TRP A 290 16.79 6.03 -3.44
C TRP A 290 17.96 6.37 -2.53
N GLY A 291 18.70 7.44 -2.80
CA GLY A 291 19.82 7.87 -1.97
C GLY A 291 19.43 8.97 -0.98
N TYR A 292 20.12 9.02 0.15
CA TYR A 292 20.03 10.12 1.11
C TYR A 292 21.36 10.30 1.86
N LYS A 293 22.17 11.26 1.46
CA LYS A 293 23.44 11.63 2.11
C LYS A 293 24.46 10.50 2.22
N GLY A 294 24.39 9.46 1.40
CA GLY A 294 25.24 8.29 1.48
C GLY A 294 24.96 7.37 2.66
N LEU A 295 23.75 7.46 3.26
CA LEU A 295 23.33 6.66 4.40
C LEU A 295 22.49 5.44 4.00
N GLU A 296 22.11 5.34 2.73
CA GLU A 296 21.42 4.19 2.17
C GLU A 296 22.32 2.95 2.15
N PRO A 297 21.78 1.74 2.34
CA PRO A 297 22.54 0.49 2.21
C PRO A 297 23.16 0.31 0.83
N GLU A 298 24.34 -0.34 0.75
CA GLU A 298 25.01 -0.62 -0.53
C GLU A 298 24.15 -1.44 -1.50
N GLU A 299 23.33 -2.34 -0.97
CA GLU A 299 22.42 -3.19 -1.73
C GLU A 299 21.34 -2.39 -2.49
N SER A 300 21.02 -1.18 -2.03
CA SER A 300 20.03 -0.30 -2.68
C SER A 300 20.34 -0.07 -4.17
N ALA A 301 21.60 0.01 -4.53
CA ALA A 301 22.01 0.21 -5.93
C ALA A 301 21.65 -0.99 -6.83
N ALA A 302 21.75 -2.21 -6.32
CA ALA A 302 21.34 -3.42 -7.05
C ALA A 302 19.81 -3.50 -7.17
N VAL A 303 19.09 -3.18 -6.10
CA VAL A 303 17.62 -3.15 -6.10
C VAL A 303 17.08 -2.13 -7.12
N ILE A 304 17.70 -0.97 -7.25
CA ILE A 304 17.31 0.03 -8.27
C ILE A 304 17.47 -0.52 -9.69
N LYS A 305 18.55 -1.22 -9.99
CA LYS A 305 18.74 -1.85 -11.31
C LYS A 305 17.64 -2.88 -11.61
N ASP A 306 17.24 -3.64 -10.58
CA ASP A 306 16.12 -4.57 -10.72
C ASP A 306 14.81 -3.83 -10.97
N PHE A 307 14.54 -2.73 -10.26
CA PHE A 307 13.36 -1.89 -10.47
C PHE A 307 13.32 -1.28 -11.87
N GLU A 308 14.44 -0.76 -12.36
CA GLU A 308 14.55 -0.27 -13.73
C GLU A 308 14.24 -1.40 -14.73
N THR A 309 14.85 -2.56 -14.56
CA THR A 309 14.67 -3.70 -15.46
C THR A 309 13.24 -4.21 -15.48
N ILE A 310 12.65 -4.44 -14.31
CA ILE A 310 11.30 -5.03 -14.19
C ILE A 310 10.20 -4.06 -14.65
N SER A 311 10.45 -2.75 -14.59
CA SER A 311 9.57 -1.74 -15.17
C SER A 311 9.67 -1.62 -16.70
N GLY A 312 10.49 -2.44 -17.34
CA GLY A 312 10.78 -2.30 -18.78
C GLY A 312 11.66 -1.08 -19.09
N ASN A 313 12.47 -0.64 -18.15
CA ASN A 313 13.29 0.57 -18.20
C ASN A 313 12.49 1.89 -18.34
N ILE A 314 11.23 1.88 -17.94
CA ILE A 314 10.39 3.09 -17.87
C ILE A 314 10.88 3.97 -16.73
N TYR A 315 11.02 3.40 -15.52
CA TYR A 315 11.52 4.12 -14.35
C TYR A 315 13.05 4.19 -14.35
N LYS A 316 13.58 5.32 -13.87
CA LYS A 316 15.02 5.55 -13.73
C LYS A 316 15.38 5.89 -12.29
N GLY A 317 16.43 5.24 -11.79
CA GLY A 317 16.98 5.52 -10.47
C GLY A 317 17.70 6.86 -10.41
N VAL A 318 17.31 7.72 -9.46
CA VAL A 318 17.96 8.98 -9.15
C VAL A 318 18.45 8.92 -7.71
N LYS A 319 19.78 8.92 -7.52
CA LYS A 319 20.36 8.69 -6.20
C LYS A 319 20.19 9.88 -5.27
N ASP A 320 20.59 11.04 -5.70
CA ASP A 320 20.64 12.24 -4.86
C ASP A 320 19.71 13.31 -5.41
N ILE A 321 18.77 13.74 -4.57
CA ILE A 321 17.87 14.86 -4.84
C ILE A 321 18.07 15.95 -3.77
N ASP A 322 17.91 17.20 -4.16
CA ASP A 322 17.94 18.32 -3.22
C ASP A 322 16.59 18.48 -2.50
N SER A 323 16.26 17.46 -1.70
CA SER A 323 15.04 17.40 -0.88
C SER A 323 15.35 16.82 0.48
N TYR A 324 14.72 17.36 1.50
CA TYR A 324 14.94 16.99 2.90
C TYR A 324 13.59 16.88 3.62
N ALA A 325 13.64 16.30 4.82
CA ALA A 325 12.48 16.15 5.71
C ALA A 325 11.32 15.34 5.13
N GLY A 326 11.55 14.57 4.06
CA GLY A 326 10.61 13.60 3.52
C GLY A 326 10.54 12.34 4.38
N PHE A 327 9.47 11.56 4.22
CA PHE A 327 9.27 10.30 4.93
C PHE A 327 10.37 9.29 4.64
N ARG A 328 10.71 9.08 3.35
CA ARG A 328 11.84 8.26 2.93
C ARG A 328 13.17 8.78 3.48
N ASP A 329 13.40 10.10 3.41
CA ASP A 329 14.64 10.73 3.84
C ASP A 329 14.91 10.50 5.32
N TRP A 330 13.85 10.69 6.14
CA TRP A 330 13.87 10.39 7.56
C TRP A 330 14.12 8.90 7.83
N PHE A 331 13.46 8.03 7.08
CA PHE A 331 13.60 6.59 7.24
C PHE A 331 15.05 6.14 6.99
N ILE A 332 15.64 6.55 5.88
CA ILE A 332 17.05 6.22 5.57
C ILE A 332 17.98 6.84 6.63
N HIS A 333 17.76 8.12 6.99
CA HIS A 333 18.61 8.81 7.95
C HIS A 333 18.59 8.18 9.34
N HIS A 334 17.43 7.68 9.76
CA HIS A 334 17.24 7.18 11.13
C HIS A 334 17.56 5.70 11.28
N TYR A 335 17.25 4.91 10.26
CA TYR A 335 17.35 3.45 10.35
C TYR A 335 18.48 2.85 9.49
N PHE A 336 19.08 3.60 8.57
CA PHE A 336 20.10 3.11 7.64
C PHE A 336 19.61 1.90 6.83
N LYS A 337 18.34 1.90 6.46
CA LYS A 337 17.66 0.84 5.72
C LYS A 337 17.21 1.33 4.34
N GLU A 338 16.75 0.39 3.50
CA GLU A 338 16.34 0.65 2.13
C GLU A 338 15.07 1.51 2.06
N GLY A 339 15.17 2.70 1.51
CA GLY A 339 14.04 3.63 1.32
C GLY A 339 13.94 4.10 -0.13
N TYR A 340 12.75 3.96 -0.73
CA TYR A 340 12.49 4.32 -2.11
C TYR A 340 11.27 5.23 -2.23
N THR A 341 11.38 6.28 -3.05
CA THR A 341 10.22 7.05 -3.55
C THR A 341 10.07 6.74 -5.03
N VAL A 342 8.91 6.21 -5.42
CA VAL A 342 8.60 5.89 -6.81
C VAL A 342 7.64 6.95 -7.35
N GLU A 343 8.12 7.77 -8.28
CA GLU A 343 7.41 8.88 -8.92
C GLU A 343 6.66 8.37 -10.17
N LEU A 344 5.37 8.05 -10.01
CA LEU A 344 4.54 7.41 -11.01
C LEU A 344 4.19 8.34 -12.17
N GLY A 345 4.27 7.82 -13.41
CA GLY A 345 3.80 8.48 -14.62
C GLY A 345 4.48 9.81 -14.93
N LYS A 346 3.96 10.51 -15.94
CA LYS A 346 4.49 11.81 -16.40
C LYS A 346 3.39 12.81 -16.69
N GLY A 347 3.69 14.09 -16.46
CA GLY A 347 2.81 15.19 -16.80
C GLY A 347 2.64 16.20 -15.69
N GLN A 348 1.44 16.65 -15.46
CA GLN A 348 1.08 17.61 -14.42
C GLN A 348 0.09 16.96 -13.44
N ASN A 349 0.36 17.08 -12.13
CA ASN A 349 -0.55 16.59 -11.11
C ASN A 349 -1.83 17.43 -10.99
N PRO A 350 -2.99 16.79 -10.73
CA PRO A 350 -3.19 15.34 -10.69
C PRO A 350 -2.97 14.73 -12.07
N LEU A 351 -2.29 13.59 -12.13
CA LEU A 351 -2.17 12.88 -13.39
C LEU A 351 -3.54 12.43 -13.90
N PRO A 352 -3.83 12.57 -15.22
CA PRO A 352 -5.07 12.08 -15.81
C PRO A 352 -5.25 10.59 -15.54
N PHE A 353 -6.47 10.18 -15.15
CA PHE A 353 -6.75 8.78 -14.81
C PHE A 353 -6.60 7.83 -16.01
N GLU A 354 -6.67 8.34 -17.22
CA GLU A 354 -6.39 7.62 -18.46
C GLU A 354 -4.98 7.05 -18.53
N GLN A 355 -4.04 7.59 -17.75
CA GLN A 355 -2.69 7.04 -17.61
C GLN A 355 -2.63 5.81 -16.69
N PHE A 356 -3.69 5.50 -15.93
CA PHE A 356 -3.68 4.48 -14.90
C PHE A 356 -3.16 3.12 -15.38
N SER A 357 -3.72 2.59 -16.46
CA SER A 357 -3.31 1.28 -17.01
C SER A 357 -1.83 1.25 -17.39
N HIS A 358 -1.31 2.34 -17.98
CA HIS A 358 0.11 2.45 -18.31
C HIS A 358 0.98 2.50 -17.06
N ILE A 359 0.62 3.36 -16.11
CA ILE A 359 1.31 3.51 -14.82
C ILE A 359 1.32 2.18 -14.07
N TYR A 360 0.17 1.53 -13.95
CA TYR A 360 0.04 0.27 -13.25
C TYR A 360 0.92 -0.81 -13.84
N LYS A 361 0.90 -0.98 -15.15
CA LYS A 361 1.74 -1.95 -15.87
C LYS A 361 3.24 -1.73 -15.64
N ALA A 362 3.68 -0.47 -15.61
CA ALA A 362 5.07 -0.12 -15.36
C ALA A 362 5.49 -0.30 -13.89
N THR A 363 4.55 -0.07 -12.94
CA THR A 363 4.86 -0.04 -11.50
C THR A 363 4.67 -1.39 -10.81
N SER A 364 3.71 -2.21 -11.27
CA SER A 364 3.35 -3.45 -10.58
C SER A 364 4.53 -4.38 -10.33
N GLY A 365 5.43 -4.54 -11.30
CA GLY A 365 6.65 -5.32 -11.16
C GLY A 365 7.59 -4.78 -10.06
N ILE A 366 7.69 -3.46 -9.91
CA ILE A 366 8.47 -2.82 -8.84
C ILE A 366 7.90 -3.20 -7.47
N LEU A 367 6.58 -3.16 -7.31
CA LEU A 367 5.91 -3.53 -6.05
C LEU A 367 6.13 -5.02 -5.71
N TRP A 368 6.04 -5.90 -6.71
CA TRP A 368 6.38 -7.31 -6.53
C TRP A 368 7.85 -7.51 -6.14
N ARG A 369 8.78 -6.87 -6.85
CA ARG A 369 10.22 -6.95 -6.57
C ARG A 369 10.57 -6.40 -5.19
N SER A 370 9.77 -5.44 -4.68
CA SER A 370 9.98 -4.86 -3.35
C SER A 370 9.80 -5.86 -2.21
N LEU A 371 9.03 -6.94 -2.40
CA LEU A 371 8.86 -8.00 -1.40
C LEU A 371 10.02 -9.02 -1.40
N PHE A 372 10.86 -8.99 -2.41
CA PHE A 372 11.96 -9.97 -2.55
C PHE A 372 13.25 -9.41 -1.94
N PHE A 373 13.87 -10.22 -1.09
CA PHE A 373 15.22 -10.01 -0.56
C PHE A 373 16.07 -11.19 -0.99
N PRO A 374 17.21 -10.98 -1.67
CA PRO A 374 18.13 -12.06 -1.97
C PRO A 374 18.68 -12.67 -0.68
N GLU A 375 19.08 -13.96 -0.75
CA GLU A 375 19.73 -14.68 0.35
C GLU A 375 21.14 -14.15 0.63
#